data_c69368271225ffce002c7e3c1092da17
#
_entry.id   c69368271225ffce002c7e3c1092da17
#
_cell.length_a   1.000
_cell.length_b   1.000
_cell.length_c   1.000
_cell.angle_alpha   90.00
_cell.angle_beta   90.00
_cell.angle_gamma   90.00
#
_symmetry.space_group_name_H-M   'P 1'
#
loop_
_entity.id
_entity.type
_entity.pdbx_description
1 polymer ?
#
loop_
_entity_poly.entity_id
_entity_poly.type
_entity_poly.pdbx_seq_one_letter_code
_entity_poly.pdbx_strand_id
1 'polypeptide(L)'
;MNDIMARQFEKPKGILGKIAGCVMFFENRKINRWTLQYVQPSPGERILEIGYGPGFAIREIASANKDITIHGVDVSAKMKEEADKKNHDGIMKGIVLLFNVDIHDFAPGITYNKVFSVNNYPLWKRPHESLVNIRELLNKDGELTITVQPREEGADDETARRLGVKIKEDLLMAGYNDIKVSFKKVRPVLTVCVRGRK
;
A
#
# COMPACT_ATOMS: atom_id res chain seq x y z
N MET A 1 18.17 -23.47 -11.54
CA MET A 1 16.78 -23.21 -12.04
C MET A 1 16.19 -21.90 -11.51
N ASN A 2 16.83 -21.24 -10.52
CA ASN A 2 16.31 -20.01 -9.87
C ASN A 2 16.66 -18.68 -10.56
N ASP A 3 17.82 -18.60 -11.26
CA ASP A 3 18.28 -17.32 -11.87
C ASP A 3 17.42 -16.81 -13.04
N ILE A 4 16.86 -17.73 -13.83
CA ILE A 4 16.05 -17.35 -15.00
C ILE A 4 14.72 -16.76 -14.55
N MET A 5 14.15 -17.28 -13.46
CA MET A 5 12.88 -16.77 -12.90
C MET A 5 13.08 -15.41 -12.25
N ALA A 6 14.16 -15.19 -11.48
CA ALA A 6 14.45 -13.90 -10.84
C ALA A 6 14.58 -12.76 -11.86
N ARG A 7 15.35 -12.97 -12.95
CA ARG A 7 15.50 -11.98 -14.05
C ARG A 7 14.20 -11.66 -14.80
N GLN A 8 13.23 -12.58 -14.81
CA GLN A 8 11.92 -12.35 -15.44
C GLN A 8 11.00 -11.47 -14.56
N PHE A 9 11.29 -11.35 -13.25
CA PHE A 9 10.56 -10.42 -12.38
C PHE A 9 10.99 -8.95 -12.58
N GLU A 10 12.23 -8.69 -13.03
CA GLU A 10 12.70 -7.31 -13.29
C GLU A 10 12.28 -6.79 -14.68
N LYS A 11 12.30 -7.66 -15.72
CA LYS A 11 11.90 -7.30 -17.10
C LYS A 11 11.19 -8.47 -17.77
N PRO A 12 9.91 -8.69 -17.50
CA PRO A 12 9.17 -9.82 -18.03
C PRO A 12 9.10 -9.77 -19.57
N LYS A 13 9.71 -10.76 -20.25
CA LYS A 13 9.66 -10.92 -21.71
C LYS A 13 9.14 -12.30 -22.08
N GLY A 14 8.30 -12.37 -23.12
CA GLY A 14 7.77 -13.62 -23.65
C GLY A 14 6.73 -14.31 -22.74
N ILE A 15 6.52 -15.61 -22.93
CA ILE A 15 5.52 -16.44 -22.23
C ILE A 15 5.87 -16.59 -20.75
N LEU A 16 7.15 -16.80 -20.41
CA LEU A 16 7.61 -16.89 -19.01
C LEU A 16 7.39 -15.59 -18.24
N GLY A 17 7.59 -14.42 -18.89
CA GLY A 17 7.28 -13.13 -18.31
C GLY A 17 5.78 -12.93 -18.04
N LYS A 18 4.90 -13.44 -18.90
CA LYS A 18 3.46 -13.41 -18.67
C LYS A 18 3.05 -14.29 -17.49
N ILE A 19 3.65 -15.48 -17.34
CA ILE A 19 3.40 -16.37 -16.21
C ILE A 19 3.90 -15.72 -14.90
N ALA A 20 5.12 -15.18 -14.88
CA ALA A 20 5.66 -14.47 -13.73
C ALA A 20 4.78 -13.26 -13.35
N GLY A 21 4.36 -12.47 -14.33
CA GLY A 21 3.42 -11.35 -14.11
C GLY A 21 2.07 -11.81 -13.56
N CYS A 22 1.55 -12.95 -14.02
CA CYS A 22 0.31 -13.52 -13.51
C CYS A 22 0.45 -13.98 -12.05
N VAL A 23 1.56 -14.67 -11.71
CA VAL A 23 1.85 -15.09 -10.34
C VAL A 23 1.97 -13.87 -9.43
N MET A 24 2.73 -12.84 -9.83
CA MET A 24 2.86 -11.59 -9.08
C MET A 24 1.50 -10.91 -8.87
N PHE A 25 0.63 -10.91 -9.87
CA PHE A 25 -0.69 -10.34 -9.77
C PHE A 25 -1.54 -11.06 -8.70
N PHE A 26 -1.54 -12.40 -8.70
CA PHE A 26 -2.29 -13.18 -7.70
C PHE A 26 -1.72 -13.03 -6.28
N GLU A 27 -0.40 -13.03 -6.13
CA GLU A 27 0.24 -12.83 -4.82
C GLU A 27 -0.02 -11.40 -4.30
N ASN A 28 0.05 -10.39 -5.16
CA ASN A 28 -0.33 -9.02 -4.81
C ASN A 28 -1.79 -8.91 -4.33
N ARG A 29 -2.72 -9.64 -4.95
CA ARG A 29 -4.12 -9.67 -4.50
C ARG A 29 -4.25 -10.27 -3.09
N LYS A 30 -3.50 -11.32 -2.76
CA LYS A 30 -3.50 -11.92 -1.43
C LYS A 30 -2.96 -10.94 -0.38
N ILE A 31 -1.87 -10.23 -0.70
CA ILE A 31 -1.26 -9.22 0.17
C ILE A 31 -2.25 -8.07 0.38
N ASN A 32 -2.83 -7.52 -0.69
CA ASN A 32 -3.84 -6.46 -0.61
C ASN A 32 -5.02 -6.89 0.28
N ARG A 33 -5.63 -8.04 0.03
CA ARG A 33 -6.75 -8.53 0.84
C ARG A 33 -6.39 -8.76 2.29
N TRP A 34 -5.17 -9.16 2.58
CA TRP A 34 -4.71 -9.28 3.96
C TRP A 34 -4.58 -7.90 4.63
N THR A 35 -4.01 -6.91 3.93
CA THR A 35 -3.96 -5.53 4.40
C THR A 35 -5.36 -4.98 4.68
N LEU A 36 -6.29 -5.22 3.75
CA LEU A 36 -7.67 -4.75 3.87
C LEU A 36 -8.43 -5.33 5.07
N GLN A 37 -8.00 -6.49 5.61
CA GLN A 37 -8.54 -7.01 6.87
C GLN A 37 -8.25 -6.10 8.07
N TYR A 38 -7.21 -5.27 8.00
CA TYR A 38 -6.89 -4.28 9.04
C TYR A 38 -7.49 -2.90 8.73
N VAL A 39 -7.66 -2.56 7.46
CA VAL A 39 -8.20 -1.26 7.06
C VAL A 39 -9.69 -1.13 7.35
N GLN A 40 -10.49 -2.15 7.11
CA GLN A 40 -11.94 -2.28 7.34
C GLN A 40 -12.66 -0.95 7.64
N PRO A 41 -13.08 -0.18 6.62
CA PRO A 41 -13.67 1.13 6.83
C PRO A 41 -15.05 1.05 7.48
N SER A 42 -15.34 1.98 8.36
CA SER A 42 -16.69 2.22 8.90
C SER A 42 -17.42 3.27 8.05
N PRO A 43 -18.76 3.30 8.07
CA PRO A 43 -19.53 4.35 7.42
C PRO A 43 -19.08 5.75 7.85
N GLY A 44 -19.01 6.68 6.88
CA GLY A 44 -18.55 8.06 7.09
C GLY A 44 -17.04 8.23 7.17
N GLU A 45 -16.24 7.16 7.15
CA GLU A 45 -14.78 7.26 7.22
C GLU A 45 -14.14 7.75 5.90
N ARG A 46 -13.06 8.51 6.07
CA ARG A 46 -12.14 8.90 5.00
C ARG A 46 -10.87 8.06 5.07
N ILE A 47 -10.49 7.50 3.92
CA ILE A 47 -9.37 6.58 3.79
C ILE A 47 -8.40 7.11 2.74
N LEU A 48 -7.10 6.90 2.95
CA LEU A 48 -6.05 7.22 1.98
C LEU A 48 -5.23 5.97 1.67
N GLU A 49 -5.07 5.64 0.38
CA GLU A 49 -4.08 4.67 -0.09
C GLU A 49 -2.85 5.39 -0.65
N ILE A 50 -1.65 4.98 -0.21
CA ILE A 50 -0.37 5.49 -0.70
C ILE A 50 0.27 4.47 -1.63
N GLY A 51 0.54 4.88 -2.88
CA GLY A 51 1.03 4.01 -3.93
C GLY A 51 -0.07 3.07 -4.43
N TYR A 52 -1.20 3.62 -4.84
CA TYR A 52 -2.36 2.84 -5.25
C TYR A 52 -2.13 1.97 -6.51
N GLY A 53 -1.02 2.20 -7.26
CA GLY A 53 -0.74 1.47 -8.48
C GLY A 53 -1.93 1.47 -9.44
N PRO A 54 -2.33 0.31 -10.01
CA PRO A 54 -3.50 0.24 -10.89
C PRO A 54 -4.86 0.28 -10.16
N GLY A 55 -4.90 0.67 -8.87
CA GLY A 55 -6.11 0.95 -8.09
C GLY A 55 -6.94 -0.29 -7.67
N PHE A 56 -6.27 -1.42 -7.40
CA PHE A 56 -6.97 -2.65 -7.01
C PHE A 56 -7.62 -2.55 -5.62
N ALA A 57 -6.88 -2.11 -4.60
CA ALA A 57 -7.39 -2.04 -3.23
C ALA A 57 -8.47 -0.97 -3.09
N ILE A 58 -8.29 0.20 -3.74
CA ILE A 58 -9.31 1.24 -3.82
C ILE A 58 -10.62 0.67 -4.36
N ARG A 59 -10.56 -0.08 -5.47
CA ARG A 59 -11.75 -0.69 -6.06
C ARG A 59 -12.42 -1.68 -5.11
N GLU A 60 -11.66 -2.54 -4.43
CA GLU A 60 -12.21 -3.52 -3.47
C GLU A 60 -12.93 -2.78 -2.33
N ILE A 61 -12.32 -1.74 -1.75
CA ILE A 61 -12.92 -0.93 -0.68
C ILE A 61 -14.17 -0.21 -1.16
N ALA A 62 -14.10 0.53 -2.28
CA ALA A 62 -15.20 1.32 -2.80
C ALA A 62 -16.40 0.48 -3.24
N SER A 63 -16.15 -0.75 -3.71
CA SER A 63 -17.22 -1.69 -4.11
C SER A 63 -17.96 -2.29 -2.91
N ALA A 64 -17.26 -2.48 -1.78
CA ALA A 64 -17.82 -3.07 -0.57
C ALA A 64 -18.53 -2.05 0.33
N ASN A 65 -18.26 -0.75 0.16
CA ASN A 65 -18.72 0.31 1.05
C ASN A 65 -19.27 1.48 0.24
N LYS A 66 -20.47 1.94 0.58
CA LYS A 66 -21.14 3.04 -0.13
C LYS A 66 -21.06 4.39 0.58
N ASP A 67 -20.83 4.37 1.89
CA ASP A 67 -20.76 5.56 2.73
C ASP A 67 -19.34 5.73 3.26
N ILE A 68 -18.42 5.99 2.34
CA ILE A 68 -17.01 6.31 2.63
C ILE A 68 -16.48 7.27 1.58
N THR A 69 -15.36 7.91 1.88
CA THR A 69 -14.53 8.59 0.88
C THR A 69 -13.15 7.94 0.87
N ILE A 70 -12.67 7.53 -0.30
CA ILE A 70 -11.32 6.98 -0.46
C ILE A 70 -10.51 7.83 -1.43
N HIS A 71 -9.39 8.33 -0.96
CA HIS A 71 -8.39 9.01 -1.77
C HIS A 71 -7.21 8.08 -2.04
N GLY A 72 -6.54 8.30 -3.16
CA GLY A 72 -5.30 7.61 -3.48
C GLY A 72 -4.24 8.59 -3.99
N VAL A 73 -2.98 8.39 -3.60
CA VAL A 73 -1.82 9.09 -4.15
C VAL A 73 -0.85 8.10 -4.80
N ASP A 74 -0.34 8.44 -5.98
CA ASP A 74 0.70 7.69 -6.67
C ASP A 74 1.54 8.64 -7.54
N VAL A 75 2.85 8.42 -7.61
CA VAL A 75 3.76 9.25 -8.39
C VAL A 75 3.72 8.96 -9.89
N SER A 76 3.13 7.85 -10.29
CA SER A 76 3.08 7.38 -11.67
C SER A 76 1.81 7.84 -12.39
N ALA A 77 1.95 8.75 -13.36
CA ALA A 77 0.83 9.16 -14.22
C ALA A 77 0.21 7.98 -14.96
N LYS A 78 1.02 6.99 -15.39
CA LYS A 78 0.52 5.76 -16.01
C LYS A 78 -0.36 4.94 -15.08
N MET A 79 0.04 4.79 -13.81
CA MET A 79 -0.78 4.09 -12.82
C MET A 79 -2.10 4.84 -12.56
N LYS A 80 -2.05 6.17 -12.55
CA LYS A 80 -3.26 6.98 -12.44
C LYS A 80 -4.25 6.70 -13.58
N GLU A 81 -3.79 6.68 -14.83
CA GLU A 81 -4.66 6.37 -15.99
C GLU A 81 -5.31 4.97 -15.89
N GLU A 82 -4.55 3.97 -15.43
CA GLU A 82 -5.06 2.61 -15.24
C GLU A 82 -6.06 2.54 -14.08
N ALA A 83 -5.77 3.24 -12.98
CA ALA A 83 -6.61 3.30 -11.80
C ALA A 83 -7.91 4.08 -12.05
N ASP A 84 -7.86 5.20 -12.80
CA ASP A 84 -9.04 5.97 -13.21
C ASP A 84 -10.02 5.09 -14.00
N LYS A 85 -9.51 4.32 -14.97
CA LYS A 85 -10.36 3.38 -15.75
C LYS A 85 -10.96 2.29 -14.86
N LYS A 86 -10.16 1.72 -13.95
CA LYS A 86 -10.58 0.63 -13.06
C LYS A 86 -11.61 1.09 -12.02
N ASN A 87 -11.51 2.33 -11.56
CA ASN A 87 -12.33 2.90 -10.48
C ASN A 87 -13.38 3.89 -11.00
N HIS A 88 -13.65 3.90 -12.32
CA HIS A 88 -14.53 4.86 -12.96
C HIS A 88 -15.87 5.05 -12.22
N ASP A 89 -16.55 3.98 -11.87
CA ASP A 89 -17.85 4.04 -11.17
C ASP A 89 -17.75 4.71 -9.80
N GLY A 90 -16.67 4.45 -9.05
CA GLY A 90 -16.42 5.06 -7.76
C GLY A 90 -16.09 6.56 -7.87
N ILE A 91 -15.34 6.92 -8.92
CA ILE A 91 -15.03 8.33 -9.24
C ILE A 91 -16.28 9.08 -9.62
N MET A 92 -17.12 8.54 -10.51
CA MET A 92 -18.37 9.16 -10.93
C MET A 92 -19.38 9.34 -9.80
N LYS A 93 -19.31 8.50 -8.77
CA LYS A 93 -20.13 8.61 -7.55
C LYS A 93 -19.52 9.54 -6.47
N GLY A 94 -18.34 10.11 -6.72
CA GLY A 94 -17.63 10.94 -5.74
C GLY A 94 -17.06 10.18 -4.54
N ILE A 95 -17.07 8.84 -4.59
CA ILE A 95 -16.51 7.99 -3.52
C ILE A 95 -14.98 7.93 -3.61
N VAL A 96 -14.43 7.95 -4.84
CA VAL A 96 -13.00 7.78 -5.13
C VAL A 96 -12.42 9.06 -5.72
N LEU A 97 -11.28 9.53 -5.16
CA LEU A 97 -10.47 10.60 -5.73
C LEU A 97 -9.01 10.15 -5.84
N LEU A 98 -8.42 10.25 -7.03
CA LEU A 98 -7.05 9.82 -7.33
C LEU A 98 -6.15 11.01 -7.69
N PHE A 99 -4.99 11.09 -7.05
CA PHE A 99 -4.03 12.16 -7.22
C PHE A 99 -2.70 11.59 -7.76
N ASN A 100 -2.08 12.30 -8.70
CA ASN A 100 -0.74 11.99 -9.17
C ASN A 100 0.26 12.91 -8.46
N VAL A 101 0.70 12.50 -7.29
CA VAL A 101 1.57 13.29 -6.40
C VAL A 101 2.34 12.36 -5.46
N ASP A 102 3.53 12.80 -5.01
CA ASP A 102 4.26 12.13 -3.94
C ASP A 102 3.58 12.38 -2.59
N ILE A 103 3.50 11.36 -1.74
CA ILE A 103 2.90 11.49 -0.39
C ILE A 103 3.59 12.57 0.45
N HIS A 104 4.88 12.80 0.22
CA HIS A 104 5.62 13.86 0.91
C HIS A 104 5.03 15.26 0.63
N ASP A 105 4.57 15.50 -0.59
CA ASP A 105 4.06 16.79 -1.05
C ASP A 105 2.52 16.87 -1.01
N PHE A 106 1.84 15.80 -0.55
CA PHE A 106 0.39 15.74 -0.54
C PHE A 106 -0.22 16.49 0.63
N ALA A 107 -0.96 17.57 0.33
CA ALA A 107 -1.63 18.44 1.31
C ALA A 107 -3.08 18.73 0.91
N PRO A 108 -4.01 17.76 1.14
CA PRO A 108 -5.40 17.85 0.65
C PRO A 108 -6.30 18.80 1.44
N GLY A 109 -5.85 19.37 2.55
CA GLY A 109 -6.66 20.22 3.45
C GLY A 109 -7.72 19.46 4.25
N ILE A 110 -7.69 18.12 4.25
CA ILE A 110 -8.57 17.25 5.02
C ILE A 110 -7.76 16.18 5.74
N THR A 111 -8.37 15.52 6.71
CA THR A 111 -7.75 14.42 7.46
C THR A 111 -8.46 13.10 7.23
N TYR A 112 -7.78 12.00 7.54
CA TYR A 112 -8.19 10.63 7.28
C TYR A 112 -8.33 9.83 8.57
N ASN A 113 -9.27 8.89 8.60
CA ASN A 113 -9.43 7.93 9.68
C ASN A 113 -8.40 6.80 9.56
N LYS A 114 -8.12 6.39 8.32
CA LYS A 114 -7.18 5.31 8.01
C LYS A 114 -6.33 5.67 6.81
N VAL A 115 -5.04 5.41 6.94
CA VAL A 115 -4.08 5.51 5.84
C VAL A 115 -3.41 4.16 5.66
N PHE A 116 -3.26 3.69 4.43
CA PHE A 116 -2.56 2.44 4.20
C PHE A 116 -1.67 2.48 2.96
N SER A 117 -0.70 1.57 2.94
CA SER A 117 0.25 1.39 1.83
C SER A 117 0.56 -0.09 1.66
N VAL A 118 0.62 -0.57 0.41
CA VAL A 118 0.96 -1.97 0.08
C VAL A 118 2.11 -2.00 -0.91
N ASN A 119 3.22 -2.64 -0.51
CA ASN A 119 4.43 -2.79 -1.32
C ASN A 119 4.99 -1.48 -1.89
N ASN A 120 4.80 -0.37 -1.20
CA ASN A 120 5.21 0.95 -1.67
C ASN A 120 6.25 1.63 -0.76
N TYR A 121 6.21 1.37 0.57
CA TYR A 121 7.11 1.98 1.55
C TYR A 121 8.61 1.96 1.15
N PRO A 122 9.20 0.87 0.62
CA PRO A 122 10.61 0.85 0.22
C PRO A 122 10.96 1.82 -0.93
N LEU A 123 9.95 2.36 -1.62
CA LEU A 123 10.12 3.28 -2.73
C LEU A 123 10.10 4.76 -2.29
N TRP A 124 9.80 5.03 -1.03
CA TRP A 124 9.73 6.40 -0.52
C TRP A 124 11.12 7.02 -0.43
N LYS A 125 11.31 8.16 -1.06
CA LYS A 125 12.61 8.85 -1.10
C LYS A 125 12.96 9.49 0.24
N ARG A 126 11.96 9.93 0.99
CA ARG A 126 12.05 10.61 2.29
C ARG A 126 11.09 9.95 3.28
N PRO A 127 11.39 8.72 3.74
CA PRO A 127 10.44 7.94 4.53
C PRO A 127 10.06 8.61 5.86
N HIS A 128 11.00 9.24 6.56
CA HIS A 128 10.72 9.90 7.82
C HIS A 128 9.78 11.10 7.63
N GLU A 129 10.10 12.00 6.71
CA GLU A 129 9.26 13.19 6.42
C GLU A 129 7.89 12.78 5.89
N SER A 130 7.83 11.72 5.06
CA SER A 130 6.56 11.16 4.58
C SER A 130 5.71 10.63 5.74
N LEU A 131 6.31 9.91 6.71
CA LEU A 131 5.61 9.40 7.90
C LEU A 131 5.10 10.54 8.79
N VAL A 132 5.89 11.60 8.97
CA VAL A 132 5.46 12.81 9.69
C VAL A 132 4.27 13.46 8.97
N ASN A 133 4.35 13.68 7.65
CA ASN A 133 3.23 14.20 6.86
C ASN A 133 1.98 13.34 6.98
N ILE A 134 2.11 12.02 6.83
CA ILE A 134 0.98 11.08 6.98
C ILE A 134 0.35 11.21 8.37
N ARG A 135 1.18 11.37 9.41
CA ARG A 135 0.69 11.54 10.78
C ARG A 135 -0.14 12.83 10.92
N GLU A 136 0.28 13.93 10.27
CA GLU A 136 -0.52 15.16 10.25
C GLU A 136 -1.85 14.97 9.49
N LEU A 137 -1.84 14.17 8.42
CA LEU A 137 -3.05 13.83 7.66
C LEU A 137 -4.00 12.89 8.41
N LEU A 138 -3.57 12.20 9.48
CA LEU A 138 -4.45 11.35 10.27
C LEU A 138 -5.30 12.15 11.26
N ASN A 139 -6.55 11.75 11.44
CA ASN A 139 -7.40 12.18 12.54
C ASN A 139 -6.76 11.79 13.89
N LYS A 140 -7.23 12.37 14.99
CA LYS A 140 -6.95 11.85 16.32
C LYS A 140 -7.38 10.38 16.40
N ASP A 141 -6.51 9.51 16.90
CA ASP A 141 -6.69 8.05 16.95
C ASP A 141 -6.74 7.36 15.57
N GLY A 142 -6.42 8.09 14.49
CA GLY A 142 -6.32 7.51 13.15
C GLY A 142 -5.17 6.50 13.03
N GLU A 143 -5.32 5.52 12.15
CA GLU A 143 -4.37 4.41 11.99
C GLU A 143 -3.65 4.43 10.64
N LEU A 144 -2.33 4.22 10.67
CA LEU A 144 -1.50 3.92 9.50
C LEU A 144 -1.21 2.42 9.45
N THR A 145 -1.44 1.81 8.28
CA THR A 145 -1.12 0.41 7.99
C THR A 145 -0.13 0.32 6.83
N ILE A 146 1.07 -0.19 7.07
CA ILE A 146 2.10 -0.42 6.04
C ILE A 146 2.31 -1.91 5.88
N THR A 147 2.04 -2.44 4.68
CA THR A 147 2.28 -3.85 4.34
C THR A 147 3.35 -3.95 3.25
N VAL A 148 4.37 -4.75 3.48
CA VAL A 148 5.46 -4.97 2.51
C VAL A 148 5.85 -6.44 2.44
N GLN A 149 6.04 -6.93 1.23
CA GLN A 149 6.76 -8.16 0.95
C GLN A 149 8.09 -7.80 0.27
N PRO A 150 9.25 -8.15 0.85
CA PRO A 150 10.55 -7.93 0.22
C PRO A 150 10.61 -8.58 -1.17
N ARG A 151 11.23 -7.90 -2.13
CA ARG A 151 11.28 -8.33 -3.54
C ARG A 151 12.65 -8.19 -4.17
N GLU A 152 13.63 -7.68 -3.43
CA GLU A 152 15.01 -7.63 -3.84
C GLU A 152 15.57 -9.04 -4.06
N GLU A 153 16.58 -9.16 -4.91
CA GLU A 153 17.26 -10.42 -5.17
C GLU A 153 17.83 -11.01 -3.89
N GLY A 154 17.60 -12.29 -3.66
CA GLY A 154 18.04 -12.98 -2.45
C GLY A 154 17.21 -12.70 -1.19
N ALA A 155 16.09 -11.94 -1.30
CA ALA A 155 15.21 -11.73 -0.16
C ALA A 155 14.66 -13.06 0.41
N ASP A 156 14.60 -13.14 1.72
CA ASP A 156 14.12 -14.29 2.48
C ASP A 156 13.16 -13.87 3.60
N ASP A 157 12.75 -14.82 4.41
CA ASP A 157 11.85 -14.56 5.54
C ASP A 157 12.51 -13.66 6.60
N GLU A 158 13.83 -13.72 6.75
CA GLU A 158 14.57 -12.87 7.68
C GLU A 158 14.66 -11.42 7.18
N THR A 159 14.76 -11.22 5.87
CA THR A 159 14.64 -9.90 5.24
C THR A 159 13.30 -9.24 5.59
N ALA A 160 12.21 -10.00 5.55
CA ALA A 160 10.89 -9.49 5.95
C ALA A 160 10.84 -9.12 7.46
N ARG A 161 11.52 -9.89 8.32
CA ARG A 161 11.58 -9.58 9.76
C ARG A 161 12.38 -8.31 10.04
N ARG A 162 13.55 -8.15 9.42
CA ARG A 162 14.36 -6.93 9.54
C ARG A 162 13.60 -5.70 9.03
N LEU A 163 12.89 -5.84 7.91
CA LEU A 163 12.05 -4.77 7.40
C LEU A 163 10.93 -4.39 8.37
N GLY A 164 10.32 -5.36 9.03
CA GLY A 164 9.31 -5.12 10.06
C GLY A 164 9.86 -4.33 11.26
N VAL A 165 11.08 -4.65 11.72
CA VAL A 165 11.77 -3.91 12.77
C VAL A 165 12.04 -2.48 12.32
N LYS A 166 12.61 -2.31 11.12
CA LYS A 166 12.89 -0.99 10.56
C LYS A 166 11.63 -0.11 10.46
N ILE A 167 10.54 -0.61 9.88
CA ILE A 167 9.29 0.16 9.76
C ILE A 167 8.74 0.53 11.14
N LYS A 168 8.83 -0.38 12.12
CA LYS A 168 8.42 -0.10 13.50
C LYS A 168 9.23 1.05 14.11
N GLU A 169 10.55 1.04 13.95
CA GLU A 169 11.44 2.09 14.44
C GLU A 169 11.16 3.43 13.77
N ASP A 170 10.97 3.43 12.43
CA ASP A 170 10.64 4.64 11.67
C ASP A 170 9.29 5.24 12.12
N LEU A 171 8.29 4.40 12.41
CA LEU A 171 7.01 4.85 12.97
C LEU A 171 7.16 5.44 14.37
N LEU A 172 7.96 4.82 15.25
CA LEU A 172 8.24 5.35 16.59
C LEU A 172 8.91 6.74 16.50
N MET A 173 9.92 6.87 15.63
CA MET A 173 10.61 8.15 15.41
C MET A 173 9.69 9.23 14.86
N ALA A 174 8.71 8.86 14.03
CA ALA A 174 7.69 9.78 13.51
C ALA A 174 6.55 10.07 14.52
N GLY A 175 6.60 9.53 15.75
CA GLY A 175 5.67 9.82 16.82
C GLY A 175 4.38 8.99 16.83
N TYR A 176 4.36 7.84 16.12
CA TYR A 176 3.23 6.90 16.20
C TYR A 176 3.27 6.08 17.47
N ASN A 177 2.09 5.70 17.96
CA ASN A 177 1.87 4.90 19.15
C ASN A 177 1.22 3.55 18.78
N ASP A 178 1.07 2.66 19.78
CA ASP A 178 0.33 1.39 19.67
C ASP A 178 0.78 0.51 18.48
N ILE A 179 2.11 0.48 18.23
CA ILE A 179 2.64 -0.15 17.02
C ILE A 179 2.57 -1.67 17.12
N LYS A 180 1.93 -2.28 16.12
CA LYS A 180 1.74 -3.73 16.00
C LYS A 180 2.42 -4.24 14.74
N VAL A 181 3.21 -5.31 14.86
CA VAL A 181 3.86 -5.99 13.73
C VAL A 181 3.23 -7.36 13.56
N SER A 182 2.83 -7.67 12.36
CA SER A 182 2.23 -8.96 12.00
C SER A 182 2.90 -9.53 10.75
N PHE A 183 2.98 -10.86 10.66
CA PHE A 183 3.56 -11.55 9.51
C PHE A 183 2.57 -12.52 8.91
N LYS A 184 2.61 -12.65 7.58
CA LYS A 184 1.82 -13.63 6.83
C LYS A 184 2.71 -14.34 5.82
N LYS A 185 2.60 -15.66 5.77
CA LYS A 185 3.30 -16.44 4.73
C LYS A 185 2.55 -16.29 3.41
N VAL A 186 3.14 -15.52 2.50
CA VAL A 186 2.72 -15.36 1.11
C VAL A 186 3.97 -15.62 0.28
N ARG A 187 3.89 -16.53 -0.72
CA ARG A 187 5.07 -16.81 -1.56
C ARG A 187 5.54 -15.56 -2.28
N PRO A 188 6.85 -15.38 -2.55
CA PRO A 188 7.94 -16.33 -2.24
C PRO A 188 8.43 -16.28 -0.80
N VAL A 189 8.27 -15.15 -0.06
CA VAL A 189 8.79 -14.92 1.29
C VAL A 189 7.69 -14.38 2.21
N LEU A 190 7.98 -14.24 3.51
CA LEU A 190 7.06 -13.59 4.45
C LEU A 190 6.70 -12.17 3.98
N THR A 191 5.46 -11.82 4.23
CA THR A 191 4.95 -10.45 4.13
C THR A 191 4.82 -9.88 5.54
N VAL A 192 5.30 -8.67 5.76
CA VAL A 192 5.15 -7.94 7.03
C VAL A 192 4.08 -6.87 6.90
N CYS A 193 3.28 -6.71 7.94
CA CYS A 193 2.34 -5.61 8.11
C CYS A 193 2.63 -4.92 9.45
N VAL A 194 2.91 -3.64 9.40
CA VAL A 194 3.15 -2.79 10.58
C VAL A 194 2.03 -1.75 10.65
N ARG A 195 1.41 -1.63 11.81
CA ARG A 195 0.34 -0.67 12.06
C ARG A 195 0.71 0.21 13.24
N GLY A 196 0.37 1.50 13.17
CA GLY A 196 0.59 2.45 14.24
C GLY A 196 -0.54 3.48 14.29
N ARG A 197 -0.81 4.04 15.47
CA ARG A 197 -1.81 5.10 15.70
C ARG A 197 -1.15 6.46 15.87
N LYS A 198 -1.89 7.51 15.47
CA LYS A 198 -1.50 8.90 15.72
C LYS A 198 -1.49 9.23 17.20
#